data_09e713966e70eea91f6ba38af307843b
#
_entry.id   09e713966e70eea91f6ba38af307843b
#
_cell.length_a   1.000
_cell.length_b   1.000
_cell.length_c   1.000
_cell.angle_alpha   90.00
_cell.angle_beta   90.00
_cell.angle_gamma   90.00
#
_symmetry.space_group_name_H-M   'P 1'
#
loop_
_entity.id
_entity.type
_entity.pdbx_description
1 polymer ?
#
loop_
_entity_poly.entity_id
_entity_poly.type
_entity_poly.pdbx_seq_one_letter_code
_entity_poly.pdbx_strand_id
1 'polypeptide(L)'
;MEKIKMPVPIAELDGDEMTHVLWGMIKDTLIKPFVDLNTEYYDLSLPHREETADAVTAQAAEAIKRLKIGVKCATITPNLQRQEEYGLTQLWKSPNATIRAALDGTVFRAPILLSRVKPVVACWEKPVTIARHAYGDLYKAVEYRVPGAAKAELVVTDENGAELSRQTCLLYTSPSPRD
;
A
#
# COMPACT_ATOMS: atom_id res chain seq x y z
N MET A 1 -17.82 -32.31 -8.83
CA MET A 1 -16.48 -32.45 -8.20
C MET A 1 -16.61 -31.96 -6.78
N GLU A 2 -16.08 -32.68 -5.80
CA GLU A 2 -16.12 -32.23 -4.41
C GLU A 2 -15.21 -31.00 -4.26
N LYS A 3 -15.68 -29.96 -3.59
CA LYS A 3 -14.92 -28.74 -3.39
C LYS A 3 -13.86 -28.93 -2.31
N ILE A 4 -12.72 -28.26 -2.50
CA ILE A 4 -11.66 -28.18 -1.48
C ILE A 4 -12.18 -27.34 -0.32
N LYS A 5 -12.22 -27.90 0.88
CA LYS A 5 -12.61 -27.19 2.11
C LYS A 5 -11.44 -26.40 2.65
N MET A 6 -11.69 -25.15 2.98
CA MET A 6 -10.70 -24.31 3.65
C MET A 6 -10.76 -24.56 5.17
N PRO A 7 -9.65 -24.99 5.80
CA PRO A 7 -9.63 -25.29 7.24
C PRO A 7 -9.67 -24.03 8.11
N VAL A 8 -9.21 -22.90 7.58
CA VAL A 8 -9.20 -21.59 8.24
C VAL A 8 -9.69 -20.51 7.28
N PRO A 9 -10.39 -19.49 7.77
CA PRO A 9 -10.75 -18.36 6.94
C PRO A 9 -9.53 -17.53 6.54
N ILE A 10 -9.66 -16.79 5.46
CA ILE A 10 -8.70 -15.75 5.05
C ILE A 10 -9.32 -14.38 5.21
N ALA A 11 -8.51 -13.36 5.51
CA ALA A 11 -8.94 -11.97 5.44
C ALA A 11 -9.06 -11.57 3.96
N GLU A 12 -10.26 -11.25 3.53
CA GLU A 12 -10.55 -10.76 2.19
C GLU A 12 -10.71 -9.25 2.24
N LEU A 13 -9.77 -8.53 1.64
CA LEU A 13 -9.75 -7.07 1.59
C LEU A 13 -10.13 -6.64 0.18
N ASP A 14 -11.37 -6.24 0.01
CA ASP A 14 -11.88 -5.79 -1.28
C ASP A 14 -11.34 -4.39 -1.61
N GLY A 15 -11.46 -4.00 -2.86
CA GLY A 15 -10.89 -2.78 -3.39
C GLY A 15 -11.89 -1.87 -4.05
N ASP A 16 -11.34 -0.95 -4.83
CA ASP A 16 -12.12 0.07 -5.51
C ASP A 16 -12.39 -0.28 -6.98
N GLU A 17 -13.48 0.27 -7.50
CA GLU A 17 -13.80 0.33 -8.93
C GLU A 17 -13.66 -1.03 -9.65
N MET A 18 -12.86 -1.06 -10.72
CA MET A 18 -12.68 -2.23 -11.56
C MET A 18 -12.11 -3.44 -10.80
N THR A 19 -11.29 -3.21 -9.78
CA THR A 19 -10.69 -4.32 -9.02
C THR A 19 -11.71 -5.06 -8.17
N HIS A 20 -12.70 -4.39 -7.64
CA HIS A 20 -13.87 -5.00 -6.99
C HIS A 20 -14.61 -5.92 -7.96
N VAL A 21 -14.95 -5.41 -9.16
CA VAL A 21 -15.66 -6.18 -10.19
C VAL A 21 -14.85 -7.40 -10.61
N LEU A 22 -13.57 -7.20 -10.95
CA LEU A 22 -12.69 -8.28 -11.39
C LEU A 22 -12.49 -9.34 -10.30
N TRP A 23 -12.36 -8.93 -9.04
CA TRP A 23 -12.24 -9.86 -7.93
C TRP A 23 -13.51 -10.70 -7.75
N GLY A 24 -14.68 -10.09 -7.88
CA GLY A 24 -15.96 -10.81 -7.91
C GLY A 24 -15.99 -11.88 -9.00
N MET A 25 -15.63 -11.52 -10.23
CA MET A 25 -15.55 -12.45 -11.36
C MET A 25 -14.56 -13.59 -11.12
N ILE A 26 -13.38 -13.30 -10.56
CA ILE A 26 -12.37 -14.31 -10.21
C ILE A 26 -12.92 -15.28 -9.17
N LYS A 27 -13.53 -14.77 -8.10
CA LYS A 27 -14.15 -15.61 -7.08
C LYS A 27 -15.20 -16.55 -7.69
N ASP A 28 -16.10 -16.01 -8.46
CA ASP A 28 -17.24 -16.76 -8.98
C ASP A 28 -16.86 -17.78 -10.06
N THR A 29 -15.90 -17.42 -10.93
CA THR A 29 -15.52 -18.24 -12.08
C THR A 29 -14.37 -19.20 -11.79
N LEU A 30 -13.38 -18.79 -11.02
CA LEU A 30 -12.12 -19.53 -10.86
C LEU A 30 -11.93 -20.13 -9.47
N ILE A 31 -12.58 -19.61 -8.43
CA ILE A 31 -12.35 -20.07 -7.05
C ILE A 31 -13.52 -20.88 -6.52
N LYS A 32 -14.69 -20.28 -6.42
CA LYS A 32 -15.89 -20.93 -5.84
C LYS A 32 -16.34 -22.25 -6.51
N PRO A 33 -16.11 -22.49 -7.80
CA PRO A 33 -16.41 -23.80 -8.39
C PRO A 33 -15.59 -24.94 -7.81
N PHE A 34 -14.38 -24.65 -7.30
CA PHE A 34 -13.42 -25.65 -6.84
C PHE A 34 -13.16 -25.61 -5.33
N VAL A 35 -13.38 -24.47 -4.71
CA VAL A 35 -13.05 -24.22 -3.30
C VAL A 35 -14.32 -23.79 -2.55
N ASP A 36 -14.54 -24.37 -1.38
CA ASP A 36 -15.52 -23.89 -0.40
C ASP A 36 -14.89 -22.71 0.34
N LEU A 37 -15.07 -21.51 -0.28
CA LEU A 37 -14.37 -20.31 0.11
C LEU A 37 -14.91 -19.77 1.44
N ASN A 38 -14.02 -19.68 2.43
CA ASN A 38 -14.32 -19.14 3.75
C ASN A 38 -13.48 -17.85 3.96
N THR A 39 -14.14 -16.70 4.03
CA THR A 39 -13.48 -15.40 4.14
C THR A 39 -14.07 -14.54 5.24
N GLU A 40 -13.22 -13.74 5.89
CA GLU A 40 -13.64 -12.56 6.63
C GLU A 40 -13.48 -11.35 5.72
N TYR A 41 -14.61 -10.77 5.34
CA TYR A 41 -14.67 -9.71 4.33
C TYR A 41 -14.50 -8.32 4.94
N TYR A 42 -13.63 -7.52 4.32
CA TYR A 42 -13.37 -6.12 4.65
C TYR A 42 -13.45 -5.27 3.37
N ASP A 43 -14.40 -4.36 3.33
CA ASP A 43 -14.53 -3.41 2.23
C ASP A 43 -13.55 -2.24 2.43
N LEU A 44 -12.49 -2.21 1.62
CA LEU A 44 -11.51 -1.11 1.60
C LEU A 44 -11.77 -0.10 0.48
N SER A 45 -12.98 -0.06 -0.05
CA SER A 45 -13.37 0.97 -1.00
C SER A 45 -13.29 2.36 -0.37
N LEU A 46 -13.02 3.34 -1.21
CA LEU A 46 -12.84 4.72 -0.74
C LEU A 46 -14.08 5.29 -0.03
N PRO A 47 -15.33 5.03 -0.50
CA PRO A 47 -16.53 5.44 0.22
C PRO A 47 -16.63 4.82 1.61
N HIS A 48 -16.40 3.51 1.74
CA HIS A 48 -16.53 2.86 3.04
C HIS A 48 -15.40 3.25 4.02
N ARG A 49 -14.22 3.55 3.50
CA ARG A 49 -13.13 4.12 4.31
C ARG A 49 -13.47 5.52 4.82
N GLU A 50 -14.15 6.34 4.01
CA GLU A 50 -14.66 7.66 4.43
C GLU A 50 -15.70 7.50 5.55
N GLU A 51 -16.69 6.63 5.39
CA GLU A 51 -17.73 6.35 6.40
C GLU A 51 -17.14 5.89 7.73
N THR A 52 -16.09 5.07 7.69
CA THR A 52 -15.45 4.48 8.88
C THR A 52 -14.28 5.30 9.41
N ALA A 53 -14.00 6.48 8.86
CA ALA A 53 -12.79 7.25 9.14
C ALA A 53 -11.51 6.39 9.05
N ASP A 54 -11.45 5.54 8.03
CA ASP A 54 -10.37 4.57 7.73
C ASP A 54 -10.15 3.49 8.82
N ALA A 55 -11.07 3.35 9.79
CA ALA A 55 -10.95 2.32 10.83
C ALA A 55 -10.97 0.90 10.25
N VAL A 56 -11.67 0.68 9.13
CA VAL A 56 -11.73 -0.61 8.44
C VAL A 56 -10.35 -1.09 7.99
N THR A 57 -9.45 -0.19 7.59
CA THR A 57 -8.07 -0.55 7.20
C THR A 57 -7.28 -1.12 8.38
N ALA A 58 -7.43 -0.55 9.58
CA ALA A 58 -6.81 -1.06 10.79
C ALA A 58 -7.40 -2.41 11.21
N GLN A 59 -8.73 -2.55 11.15
CA GLN A 59 -9.42 -3.81 11.43
C GLN A 59 -8.98 -4.94 10.49
N ALA A 60 -8.85 -4.66 9.20
CA ALA A 60 -8.34 -5.60 8.21
C ALA A 60 -6.90 -6.04 8.51
N ALA A 61 -6.03 -5.12 8.93
CA ALA A 61 -4.67 -5.45 9.32
C ALA A 61 -4.62 -6.36 10.55
N GLU A 62 -5.44 -6.11 11.56
CA GLU A 62 -5.54 -6.97 12.75
C GLU A 62 -6.13 -8.36 12.40
N ALA A 63 -7.08 -8.42 11.47
CA ALA A 63 -7.58 -9.71 10.97
C ALA A 63 -6.47 -10.52 10.29
N ILE A 64 -5.62 -9.90 9.47
CA ILE A 64 -4.47 -10.59 8.85
C ILE A 64 -3.50 -11.09 9.93
N LYS A 65 -3.21 -10.31 10.97
CA LYS A 65 -2.35 -10.76 12.07
C LYS A 65 -2.92 -11.99 12.77
N ARG A 66 -4.22 -12.01 13.00
CA ARG A 66 -4.92 -13.13 13.66
C ARG A 66 -5.00 -14.36 12.76
N LEU A 67 -5.44 -14.19 11.52
CA LEU A 67 -5.64 -15.27 10.55
C LEU A 67 -4.34 -15.75 9.88
N LYS A 68 -3.26 -14.93 9.94
CA LYS A 68 -1.95 -15.16 9.31
C LYS A 68 -1.95 -15.14 7.79
N ILE A 69 -3.09 -14.86 7.17
CA ILE A 69 -3.22 -14.80 5.71
C ILE A 69 -4.29 -13.78 5.32
N GLY A 70 -4.05 -13.08 4.23
CA GLY A 70 -5.02 -12.17 3.64
C GLY A 70 -4.81 -12.00 2.15
N VAL A 71 -5.89 -11.69 1.45
CA VAL A 71 -5.88 -11.33 0.02
C VAL A 71 -6.42 -9.91 -0.09
N LYS A 72 -5.67 -9.04 -0.75
CA LYS A 72 -6.04 -7.64 -0.91
C LYS A 72 -6.14 -7.25 -2.38
N CYS A 73 -7.28 -6.67 -2.74
CA CYS A 73 -7.49 -6.00 -4.01
C CYS A 73 -6.81 -4.62 -4.05
N ALA A 74 -6.70 -4.05 -5.22
CA ALA A 74 -6.18 -2.70 -5.36
C ALA A 74 -7.17 -1.67 -4.80
N THR A 75 -6.63 -0.66 -4.11
CA THR A 75 -7.39 0.43 -3.51
C THR A 75 -6.89 1.77 -4.00
N ILE A 76 -7.78 2.75 -4.06
CA ILE A 76 -7.45 4.12 -4.41
C ILE A 76 -6.71 4.78 -3.25
N THR A 77 -5.59 5.43 -3.56
CA THR A 77 -4.98 6.43 -2.69
C THR A 77 -5.40 7.79 -3.24
N PRO A 78 -6.28 8.54 -2.54
CA PRO A 78 -6.87 9.74 -3.10
C PRO A 78 -5.84 10.86 -3.26
N ASN A 79 -5.95 11.58 -4.36
CA ASN A 79 -5.37 12.90 -4.58
C ASN A 79 -6.47 13.97 -4.45
N LEU A 80 -6.14 15.23 -4.66
CA LEU A 80 -7.09 16.34 -4.55
C LEU A 80 -8.29 16.18 -5.50
N GLN A 81 -8.06 15.71 -6.73
CA GLN A 81 -9.14 15.45 -7.69
C GLN A 81 -10.09 14.36 -7.20
N ARG A 82 -9.56 13.26 -6.68
CA ARG A 82 -10.37 12.17 -6.12
C ARG A 82 -11.07 12.58 -4.83
N GLN A 83 -10.48 13.50 -4.07
CA GLN A 83 -11.13 14.07 -2.89
C GLN A 83 -12.41 14.81 -3.25
N GLU A 84 -12.39 15.64 -4.30
CA GLU A 84 -13.57 16.34 -4.80
C GLU A 84 -14.60 15.36 -5.38
N GLU A 85 -14.14 14.42 -6.22
CA GLU A 85 -15.01 13.43 -6.89
C GLU A 85 -15.81 12.58 -5.91
N TYR A 86 -15.17 12.13 -4.83
CA TYR A 86 -15.79 11.27 -3.81
C TYR A 86 -16.34 12.04 -2.60
N GLY A 87 -16.18 13.35 -2.54
CA GLY A 87 -16.62 14.19 -1.43
C GLY A 87 -15.94 13.86 -0.10
N LEU A 88 -14.64 13.53 -0.14
CA LEU A 88 -13.90 13.10 1.05
C LEU A 88 -13.60 14.26 1.98
N THR A 89 -13.70 14.03 3.28
CA THR A 89 -13.37 15.02 4.31
C THR A 89 -11.87 15.30 4.39
N GLN A 90 -11.04 14.31 4.00
CA GLN A 90 -9.56 14.44 3.98
C GLN A 90 -8.91 13.50 2.97
N LEU A 91 -7.63 13.71 2.71
CA LEU A 91 -6.82 12.80 1.92
C LEU A 91 -6.39 11.59 2.77
N TRP A 92 -7.11 10.47 2.62
CA TRP A 92 -6.81 9.24 3.32
C TRP A 92 -5.45 8.66 2.90
N LYS A 93 -4.71 8.14 3.87
CA LYS A 93 -3.43 7.45 3.62
C LYS A 93 -3.65 6.19 2.78
N SER A 94 -2.58 5.73 2.13
CA SER A 94 -2.63 4.47 1.39
C SER A 94 -2.89 3.28 2.32
N PRO A 95 -3.95 2.49 2.12
CA PRO A 95 -4.20 1.27 2.91
C PRO A 95 -3.03 0.28 2.85
N ASN A 96 -2.32 0.25 1.70
CA ASN A 96 -1.14 -0.60 1.57
C ASN A 96 -0.03 -0.21 2.55
N ALA A 97 0.20 1.08 2.75
CA ALA A 97 1.20 1.57 3.69
C ALA A 97 0.78 1.27 5.13
N THR A 98 -0.47 1.54 5.49
CA THR A 98 -1.04 1.28 6.81
C THR A 98 -0.96 -0.21 7.18
N ILE A 99 -1.43 -1.09 6.29
CA ILE A 99 -1.40 -2.55 6.52
C ILE A 99 0.04 -3.06 6.64
N ARG A 100 0.96 -2.65 5.75
CA ARG A 100 2.37 -3.08 5.84
C ARG A 100 3.04 -2.62 7.12
N ALA A 101 2.79 -1.38 7.55
CA ALA A 101 3.31 -0.86 8.80
C ALA A 101 2.75 -1.62 10.01
N ALA A 102 1.45 -1.95 9.98
CA ALA A 102 0.81 -2.73 11.05
C ALA A 102 1.34 -4.17 11.13
N LEU A 103 1.60 -4.81 9.97
CA LEU A 103 2.14 -6.18 9.92
C LEU A 103 3.62 -6.24 10.24
N ASP A 104 4.33 -5.12 10.08
CA ASP A 104 5.78 -5.00 10.22
C ASP A 104 6.58 -5.95 9.28
N GLY A 105 7.87 -5.75 9.20
CA GLY A 105 8.77 -6.64 8.47
C GLY A 105 9.09 -6.23 7.03
N THR A 106 9.74 -7.14 6.34
CA THR A 106 10.23 -6.95 4.96
C THR A 106 9.56 -7.94 4.02
N VAL A 107 9.02 -7.44 2.92
CA VAL A 107 8.47 -8.26 1.85
C VAL A 107 9.54 -8.55 0.82
N PHE A 108 9.81 -9.83 0.58
CA PHE A 108 10.70 -10.28 -0.49
C PHE A 108 9.89 -10.75 -1.69
N ARG A 109 10.23 -10.26 -2.87
CA ARG A 109 9.63 -10.67 -4.13
C ARG A 109 10.64 -11.52 -4.89
N ALA A 110 10.50 -12.83 -4.79
CA ALA A 110 11.27 -13.76 -5.62
C ALA A 110 10.71 -13.74 -7.05
N PRO A 111 11.59 -13.79 -8.07
CA PRO A 111 11.15 -13.85 -9.46
C PRO A 111 10.44 -15.18 -9.75
N ILE A 112 9.36 -15.09 -10.50
CA ILE A 112 8.66 -16.26 -11.05
C ILE A 112 9.25 -16.52 -12.43
N LEU A 113 10.03 -17.60 -12.56
CA LEU A 113 10.65 -17.97 -13.83
C LEU A 113 9.82 -19.08 -14.51
N LEU A 114 9.41 -18.83 -15.73
CA LEU A 114 8.70 -19.80 -16.56
C LEU A 114 9.64 -20.40 -17.59
N SER A 115 9.74 -21.71 -17.63
CA SER A 115 10.70 -22.43 -18.53
C SER A 115 10.48 -22.15 -20.02
N ARG A 116 9.26 -21.79 -20.42
CA ARG A 116 8.88 -21.52 -21.80
C ARG A 116 8.86 -20.04 -22.19
N VAL A 117 9.02 -19.15 -21.21
CA VAL A 117 9.00 -17.70 -21.43
C VAL A 117 10.38 -17.14 -21.08
N LYS A 118 11.05 -16.57 -22.08
CA LYS A 118 12.35 -15.93 -21.86
C LYS A 118 12.19 -14.64 -21.05
N PRO A 119 13.11 -14.34 -20.12
CA PRO A 119 13.12 -13.05 -19.43
C PRO A 119 13.22 -11.89 -20.42
N VAL A 120 12.57 -10.77 -20.10
CA VAL A 120 12.66 -9.53 -20.90
C VAL A 120 14.11 -9.04 -21.00
N VAL A 121 14.86 -9.18 -19.92
CA VAL A 121 16.30 -8.84 -19.89
C VAL A 121 17.11 -10.13 -20.06
N ALA A 122 17.48 -10.43 -21.29
CA ALA A 122 18.12 -11.70 -21.67
C ALA A 122 19.52 -11.93 -21.04
N CYS A 123 20.20 -10.85 -20.63
CA CYS A 123 21.52 -10.94 -20.01
C CYS A 123 21.50 -11.26 -18.50
N TRP A 124 20.33 -11.33 -17.89
CA TRP A 124 20.22 -11.72 -16.47
C TRP A 124 20.23 -13.24 -16.32
N GLU A 125 21.37 -13.74 -15.87
CA GLU A 125 21.58 -15.18 -15.65
C GLU A 125 21.17 -15.63 -14.23
N LYS A 126 21.08 -14.68 -13.30
CA LYS A 126 20.75 -14.95 -11.90
C LYS A 126 19.44 -14.25 -11.51
N PRO A 127 18.65 -14.85 -10.61
CA PRO A 127 17.43 -14.22 -10.13
C PRO A 127 17.75 -12.93 -9.36
N VAL A 128 16.95 -11.88 -9.59
CA VAL A 128 17.00 -10.64 -8.83
C VAL A 128 15.83 -10.62 -7.86
N THR A 129 16.12 -10.62 -6.56
CA THR A 129 15.13 -10.54 -5.51
C THR A 129 14.97 -9.09 -5.07
N ILE A 130 13.73 -8.59 -5.08
CA ILE A 130 13.41 -7.24 -4.63
C ILE A 130 12.80 -7.31 -3.24
N ALA A 131 13.41 -6.59 -2.30
CA ALA A 131 12.91 -6.45 -0.93
C ALA A 131 12.25 -5.08 -0.73
N ARG A 132 11.16 -5.05 0.04
CA ARG A 132 10.49 -3.83 0.46
C ARG A 132 10.25 -3.85 1.96
N HIS A 133 10.83 -2.88 2.66
CA HIS A 133 10.62 -2.71 4.09
C HIS A 133 9.35 -1.89 4.39
N ALA A 134 8.66 -2.21 5.51
CA ALA A 134 7.39 -1.57 5.89
C ALA A 134 7.53 -0.06 6.16
N TYR A 135 8.69 0.37 6.64
CA TYR A 135 8.95 1.76 7.04
C TYR A 135 9.89 2.52 6.10
N GLY A 136 10.60 1.84 5.25
CA GLY A 136 11.52 2.45 4.29
C GLY A 136 10.78 2.84 3.02
N ASP A 137 9.95 3.88 3.05
CA ASP A 137 9.23 4.20 1.86
C ASP A 137 8.84 5.67 1.69
N LEU A 138 8.46 5.96 0.45
CA LEU A 138 8.01 7.23 -0.08
C LEU A 138 6.77 7.81 0.67
N TYR A 139 5.90 6.97 1.22
CA TYR A 139 4.63 7.42 1.82
C TYR A 139 4.79 8.17 3.15
N LYS A 140 5.97 8.12 3.75
CA LYS A 140 6.31 8.88 4.96
C LYS A 140 7.23 10.08 4.67
N ALA A 141 7.61 10.27 3.40
CA ALA A 141 8.36 11.43 2.98
C ALA A 141 7.51 12.69 3.11
N VAL A 142 8.12 13.75 3.56
CA VAL A 142 7.53 15.09 3.55
C VAL A 142 8.12 15.83 2.35
N GLU A 143 7.26 16.20 1.43
CA GLU A 143 7.65 16.92 0.22
C GLU A 143 7.11 18.35 0.27
N TYR A 144 7.93 19.29 -0.09
CA TYR A 144 7.53 20.69 -0.24
C TYR A 144 8.19 21.31 -1.47
N ARG A 145 7.39 21.85 -2.38
CA ARG A 145 7.87 22.57 -3.54
C ARG A 145 8.17 24.02 -3.16
N VAL A 146 9.43 24.38 -3.22
CA VAL A 146 9.88 25.76 -2.96
C VAL A 146 9.71 26.61 -4.21
N PRO A 147 8.92 27.71 -4.17
CA PRO A 147 8.63 28.52 -5.37
C PRO A 147 9.79 29.42 -5.81
N GLY A 148 10.83 29.54 -5.00
CA GLY A 148 12.01 30.41 -5.29
C GLY A 148 13.14 30.12 -4.33
N ALA A 149 14.15 30.99 -4.31
CA ALA A 149 15.24 30.88 -3.34
C ALA A 149 14.70 30.94 -1.90
N ALA A 150 15.11 30.00 -1.06
CA ALA A 150 14.59 29.88 0.30
C ALA A 150 15.62 29.29 1.26
N LYS A 151 15.28 29.33 2.53
CA LYS A 151 16.01 28.71 3.61
C LYS A 151 15.19 27.57 4.20
N ALA A 152 15.75 26.39 4.29
CA ALA A 152 15.18 25.27 5.00
C ALA A 152 15.94 25.01 6.31
N GLU A 153 15.25 24.71 7.38
CA GLU A 153 15.86 24.36 8.67
C GLU A 153 15.31 23.03 9.16
N LEU A 154 16.21 22.12 9.50
CA LEU A 154 15.90 20.92 10.27
C LEU A 154 16.21 21.20 11.73
N VAL A 155 15.19 21.17 12.57
CA VAL A 155 15.33 21.37 14.02
C VAL A 155 14.99 20.07 14.71
N VAL A 156 15.90 19.58 15.54
CA VAL A 156 15.70 18.41 16.40
C VAL A 156 15.49 18.90 17.80
N THR A 157 14.35 18.54 18.40
CA THR A 157 14.01 18.87 19.79
C THR A 157 13.87 17.61 20.62
N ASP A 158 14.10 17.71 21.92
CA ASP A 158 13.79 16.66 22.87
C ASP A 158 12.26 16.57 23.14
N GLU A 159 11.87 15.65 24.00
CA GLU A 159 10.45 15.44 24.41
C GLU A 159 9.83 16.66 25.15
N ASN A 160 10.66 17.53 25.72
CA ASN A 160 10.23 18.75 26.41
C ASN A 160 10.22 19.96 25.49
N GLY A 161 10.61 19.80 24.22
CA GLY A 161 10.66 20.86 23.22
C GLY A 161 11.98 21.66 23.24
N ALA A 162 12.99 21.26 24.00
CA ALA A 162 14.30 21.91 23.98
C ALA A 162 15.07 21.55 22.71
N GLU A 163 15.65 22.55 22.06
CA GLU A 163 16.40 22.36 20.81
C GLU A 163 17.71 21.62 21.08
N LEU A 164 17.87 20.45 20.45
CA LEU A 164 19.07 19.63 20.52
C LEU A 164 20.02 19.92 19.36
N SER A 165 19.50 20.23 18.19
CA SER A 165 20.29 20.49 17.00
C SER A 165 19.49 21.29 15.98
N ARG A 166 20.18 22.14 15.24
CA ARG A 166 19.62 22.90 14.10
C ARG A 166 20.58 22.82 12.92
N GLN A 167 20.07 22.44 11.78
CA GLN A 167 20.80 22.49 10.53
C GLN A 167 20.07 23.37 9.54
N THR A 168 20.80 24.27 8.91
CA THR A 168 20.27 25.20 7.93
C THR A 168 20.79 24.82 6.55
N CYS A 169 19.88 24.73 5.58
CA CYS A 169 20.18 24.58 4.17
C CYS A 169 19.64 25.77 3.39
N LEU A 170 20.48 26.38 2.56
CA LEU A 170 20.06 27.41 1.61
C LEU A 170 19.66 26.73 0.30
N LEU A 171 18.43 26.95 -0.12
CA LEU A 171 17.87 26.42 -1.36
C LEU A 171 17.98 27.52 -2.42
N TYR A 172 18.74 27.26 -3.46
CA TYR A 172 18.90 28.15 -4.59
C TYR A 172 18.07 27.66 -5.77
N THR A 173 17.49 28.59 -6.53
CA THR A 173 16.92 28.31 -7.83
C THR A 173 18.06 28.11 -8.84
N SER A 174 18.54 26.92 -8.96
CA SER A 174 19.48 26.56 -10.03
C SER A 174 18.76 25.61 -11.00
N PRO A 175 18.85 25.83 -12.31
CA PRO A 175 18.31 24.87 -13.25
C PRO A 175 19.00 23.51 -13.04
N SER A 176 18.20 22.49 -12.93
CA SER A 176 18.71 21.12 -12.86
C SER A 176 19.42 20.79 -14.18
N PRO A 177 20.56 20.11 -14.18
CA PRO A 177 21.19 19.63 -15.41
C PRO A 177 20.34 18.64 -16.20
N ARG A 178 19.15 18.31 -15.70
CA ARG A 178 18.21 17.34 -16.30
C ARG A 178 16.93 18.01 -16.82
N ASP A 179 16.78 19.31 -16.67
CA ASP A 179 15.64 20.09 -17.20
C ASP A 179 15.90 20.59 -18.61
#